data_de1f5cd00f370e1bf9f9f19e9c98b7e7
#
_entry.id   de1f5cd00f370e1bf9f9f19e9c98b7e7
#
_cell.length_a   1.000
_cell.length_b   1.000
_cell.length_c   1.000
_cell.angle_alpha   90.00
_cell.angle_beta   90.00
_cell.angle_gamma   90.00
#
_symmetry.space_group_name_H-M   'P 1'
#
loop_
_entity.id
_entity.type
_entity.pdbx_description
1 polymer ?
#
loop_
_entity_poly.entity_id
_entity_poly.type
_entity_poly.pdbx_seq_one_letter_code
_entity_poly.pdbx_strand_id
1 'polypeptide(L)'
;LNGGMLGPLAQQIASASPGHIQVTPLEYAASVEPGTQADGVNLLMSTLNGQAEQCPAQHTVLLGYSQGAMVVGDALSAPDVRPNEDNGYTLSDRASENVIVAELFGDPRFNSETSYDVGDFTKGTNGVMGARGPHELDRYASRTQSYCNYDVRQIS
;
A
#
# COMPACT_ATOMS: atom_id res chain seq x y z
N LEU A 1 9.07 8.05 -15.45
CA LEU A 1 7.71 8.00 -14.90
C LEU A 1 7.71 8.67 -13.52
N ASN A 2 6.95 9.75 -13.35
CA ASN A 2 7.05 10.64 -12.18
C ASN A 2 6.15 10.22 -10.99
N GLY A 3 6.00 8.92 -10.71
CA GLY A 3 5.21 8.44 -9.57
C GLY A 3 3.68 8.61 -9.72
N GLY A 4 3.17 8.78 -10.93
CA GLY A 4 1.74 8.91 -11.19
C GLY A 4 1.09 10.06 -10.41
N MET A 5 -0.15 9.85 -9.96
CA MET A 5 -0.91 10.88 -9.21
C MET A 5 -0.31 11.24 -7.86
N LEU A 6 0.46 10.34 -7.24
CA LEU A 6 1.12 10.57 -5.96
C LEU A 6 2.52 11.19 -6.08
N GLY A 7 3.03 11.38 -7.29
CA GLY A 7 4.35 11.97 -7.52
C GLY A 7 4.55 13.32 -6.82
N PRO A 8 3.63 14.29 -6.97
CA PRO A 8 3.74 15.58 -6.27
C PRO A 8 3.77 15.44 -4.75
N LEU A 9 2.93 14.57 -4.17
CA LEU A 9 2.92 14.30 -2.73
C LEU A 9 4.25 13.72 -2.26
N ALA A 10 4.75 12.70 -2.97
CA ALA A 10 6.03 12.06 -2.65
C ALA A 10 7.20 13.07 -2.68
N GLN A 11 7.21 13.98 -3.67
CA GLN A 11 8.22 15.05 -3.76
C GLN A 11 8.09 16.07 -2.63
N GLN A 12 6.88 16.41 -2.22
CA GLN A 12 6.66 17.31 -1.07
C GLN A 12 7.16 16.69 0.23
N ILE A 13 6.87 15.40 0.47
CA ILE A 13 7.39 14.66 1.63
C ILE A 13 8.92 14.65 1.61
N ALA A 14 9.54 14.33 0.47
CA ALA A 14 10.99 14.31 0.33
C ALA A 14 11.61 15.69 0.61
N SER A 15 10.98 16.75 0.11
CA SER A 15 11.47 18.13 0.30
C SER A 15 11.30 18.65 1.72
N ALA A 16 10.26 18.18 2.43
CA ALA A 16 9.97 18.62 3.80
C ALA A 16 10.76 17.84 4.86
N SER A 17 11.37 16.72 4.48
CA SER A 17 12.07 15.83 5.42
C SER A 17 13.52 16.28 5.62
N PRO A 18 14.04 16.25 6.86
CA PRO A 18 15.40 16.69 7.15
C PRO A 18 16.48 15.68 6.70
N GLY A 19 16.08 14.49 6.30
CA GLY A 19 16.97 13.41 5.86
C GLY A 19 17.08 13.32 4.35
N HIS A 20 17.93 12.40 3.89
CA HIS A 20 18.02 12.05 2.47
C HIS A 20 16.91 11.07 2.11
N ILE A 21 15.94 11.51 1.30
CA ILE A 21 14.84 10.67 0.82
C ILE A 21 14.99 10.44 -0.68
N GLN A 22 14.94 9.17 -1.07
CA GLN A 22 14.82 8.76 -2.45
C GLN A 22 13.37 8.38 -2.74
N VAL A 23 12.77 9.00 -3.74
CA VAL A 23 11.43 8.64 -4.26
C VAL A 23 11.61 7.63 -5.38
N THR A 24 11.04 6.45 -5.22
CA THR A 24 11.13 5.36 -6.20
C THR A 24 9.72 4.91 -6.62
N PRO A 25 9.30 5.16 -7.85
CA PRO A 25 8.06 4.58 -8.38
C PRO A 25 8.15 3.07 -8.48
N LEU A 26 7.06 2.37 -8.14
CA LEU A 26 6.94 0.94 -8.42
C LEU A 26 6.51 0.75 -9.88
N GLU A 27 7.38 0.17 -10.70
CA GLU A 27 7.14 0.03 -12.14
C GLU A 27 6.48 -1.31 -12.47
N TYR A 28 5.16 -1.36 -12.41
CA TYR A 28 4.36 -2.49 -12.87
C TYR A 28 3.26 -2.01 -13.82
N ALA A 29 2.67 -2.91 -14.60
CA ALA A 29 1.58 -2.57 -15.50
C ALA A 29 0.29 -2.35 -14.70
N ALA A 30 0.05 -1.13 -14.25
CA ALA A 30 -1.16 -0.75 -13.52
C ALA A 30 -2.36 -0.73 -14.49
N SER A 31 -2.92 -1.89 -14.80
CA SER A 31 -4.07 -2.06 -15.71
C SER A 31 -5.15 -2.91 -15.05
N VAL A 32 -6.31 -2.99 -15.70
CA VAL A 32 -7.42 -3.85 -15.28
C VAL A 32 -7.28 -5.31 -15.76
N GLU A 33 -6.19 -5.63 -16.44
CA GLU A 33 -5.92 -7.00 -16.89
C GLU A 33 -5.71 -7.93 -15.69
N PRO A 34 -6.24 -9.16 -15.74
CA PRO A 34 -6.03 -10.15 -14.68
C PRO A 34 -4.55 -10.37 -14.39
N GLY A 35 -4.19 -10.45 -13.11
CA GLY A 35 -2.82 -10.72 -12.66
C GLY A 35 -1.95 -9.48 -12.46
N THR A 36 -2.26 -8.32 -13.05
CA THR A 36 -1.41 -7.13 -12.93
C THR A 36 -1.28 -6.61 -11.49
N GLN A 37 -2.33 -6.76 -10.69
CA GLN A 37 -2.28 -6.42 -9.27
C GLN A 37 -1.34 -7.38 -8.51
N ALA A 38 -1.42 -8.69 -8.78
CA ALA A 38 -0.54 -9.69 -8.18
C ALA A 38 0.94 -9.46 -8.57
N ASP A 39 1.20 -9.10 -9.83
CA ASP A 39 2.54 -8.72 -10.27
C ASP A 39 3.07 -7.51 -9.50
N GLY A 40 2.22 -6.50 -9.27
CA GLY A 40 2.56 -5.34 -8.45
C GLY A 40 2.88 -5.72 -7.01
N VAL A 41 2.09 -6.60 -6.39
CA VAL A 41 2.32 -7.12 -5.02
C VAL A 41 3.66 -7.84 -4.93
N ASN A 42 3.92 -8.77 -5.86
CA ASN A 42 5.15 -9.55 -5.89
C ASN A 42 6.39 -8.66 -6.11
N LEU A 43 6.28 -7.69 -7.03
CA LEU A 43 7.36 -6.72 -7.28
C LEU A 43 7.63 -5.86 -6.05
N LEU A 44 6.58 -5.37 -5.35
CA LEU A 44 6.75 -4.58 -4.14
C LEU A 44 7.44 -5.39 -3.04
N MET A 45 6.98 -6.62 -2.78
CA MET A 45 7.58 -7.48 -1.76
C MET A 45 9.03 -7.81 -2.06
N SER A 46 9.36 -8.16 -3.31
CA SER A 46 10.74 -8.46 -3.71
C SER A 46 11.65 -7.23 -3.59
N THR A 47 11.13 -6.04 -3.93
CA THR A 47 11.84 -4.77 -3.78
C THR A 47 12.14 -4.46 -2.31
N LEU A 48 11.14 -4.58 -1.44
CA LEU A 48 11.31 -4.32 -0.01
C LEU A 48 12.27 -5.31 0.65
N ASN A 49 12.19 -6.59 0.30
CA ASN A 49 13.12 -7.61 0.80
C ASN A 49 14.56 -7.33 0.35
N GLY A 50 14.76 -7.05 -0.95
CA GLY A 50 16.09 -6.73 -1.49
C GLY A 50 16.67 -5.46 -0.87
N GLN A 51 15.84 -4.44 -0.63
CA GLN A 51 16.25 -3.22 0.05
C GLN A 51 16.66 -3.48 1.51
N ALA A 52 15.90 -4.30 2.24
CA ALA A 52 16.20 -4.65 3.62
C ALA A 52 17.49 -5.46 3.75
N GLU A 53 17.85 -6.25 2.74
CA GLU A 53 19.12 -6.97 2.69
C GLU A 53 20.31 -6.04 2.40
N GLN A 54 20.16 -5.14 1.43
CA GLN A 54 21.25 -4.26 0.97
C GLN A 54 21.44 -3.06 1.90
N CYS A 55 20.35 -2.53 2.45
CA CYS A 55 20.31 -1.33 3.27
C CYS A 55 19.47 -1.56 4.54
N PRO A 56 19.94 -2.40 5.49
CA PRO A 56 19.13 -2.89 6.61
C PRO A 56 18.65 -1.79 7.58
N ALA A 57 19.25 -0.61 7.56
CA ALA A 57 18.86 0.53 8.39
C ALA A 57 17.98 1.55 7.66
N GLN A 58 17.64 1.28 6.39
CA GLN A 58 16.83 2.20 5.60
C GLN A 58 15.35 1.99 5.89
N HIS A 59 14.67 3.07 6.27
CA HIS A 59 13.22 3.06 6.44
C HIS A 59 12.50 3.33 5.13
N THR A 60 11.27 2.82 5.04
CA THR A 60 10.42 2.95 3.85
C THR A 60 9.07 3.53 4.22
N VAL A 61 8.62 4.50 3.44
CA VAL A 61 7.25 5.02 3.42
C VAL A 61 6.60 4.53 2.15
N LEU A 62 5.43 3.90 2.25
CA LEU A 62 4.66 3.40 1.13
C LEU A 62 3.47 4.32 0.86
N LEU A 63 3.31 4.71 -0.38
CA LEU A 63 2.18 5.51 -0.84
C LEU A 63 1.48 4.74 -1.96
N GLY A 64 0.19 4.48 -1.83
CA GLY A 64 -0.62 3.81 -2.84
C GLY A 64 -1.89 4.58 -3.18
N TYR A 65 -2.24 4.64 -4.47
CA TYR A 65 -3.49 5.22 -4.95
C TYR A 65 -4.26 4.21 -5.79
N SER A 66 -5.56 4.06 -5.54
CA SER A 66 -6.45 3.13 -6.27
C SER A 66 -5.85 1.71 -6.30
N GLN A 67 -5.58 1.12 -7.48
CA GLN A 67 -4.92 -0.18 -7.57
C GLN A 67 -3.58 -0.23 -6.83
N GLY A 68 -2.82 0.88 -6.81
CA GLY A 68 -1.58 0.96 -6.04
C GLY A 68 -1.80 0.88 -4.53
N ALA A 69 -2.94 1.39 -4.02
CA ALA A 69 -3.31 1.22 -2.61
C ALA A 69 -3.64 -0.25 -2.31
N MET A 70 -4.34 -0.93 -3.22
CA MET A 70 -4.60 -2.37 -3.11
C MET A 70 -3.29 -3.17 -3.12
N VAL A 71 -2.35 -2.85 -4.02
CA VAL A 71 -1.02 -3.48 -4.08
C VAL A 71 -0.27 -3.32 -2.75
N VAL A 72 -0.21 -2.12 -2.20
CA VAL A 72 0.45 -1.87 -0.90
C VAL A 72 -0.24 -2.65 0.21
N GLY A 73 -1.55 -2.55 0.31
CA GLY A 73 -2.32 -3.24 1.35
C GLY A 73 -2.16 -4.77 1.27
N ASP A 74 -2.22 -5.35 0.07
CA ASP A 74 -2.08 -6.80 -0.11
C ASP A 74 -0.64 -7.28 0.15
N ALA A 75 0.37 -6.49 -0.21
CA ALA A 75 1.76 -6.81 0.13
C ALA A 75 2.02 -6.81 1.65
N LEU A 76 1.31 -5.96 2.40
CA LEU A 76 1.41 -5.88 3.86
C LEU A 76 0.47 -6.85 4.59
N SER A 77 -0.52 -7.45 3.91
CA SER A 77 -1.44 -8.42 4.48
C SER A 77 -0.70 -9.69 4.93
N ALA A 78 -1.20 -10.29 6.01
CA ALA A 78 -0.70 -11.59 6.45
C ALA A 78 -0.86 -12.64 5.32
N PRO A 79 0.13 -13.52 5.12
CA PRO A 79 0.15 -14.44 3.97
C PRO A 79 -1.08 -15.34 3.86
N ASP A 80 -1.66 -15.73 4.99
CA ASP A 80 -2.81 -16.64 5.09
C ASP A 80 -4.15 -15.99 4.72
N VAL A 81 -4.19 -14.66 4.63
CA VAL A 81 -5.41 -13.89 4.27
C VAL A 81 -5.26 -13.10 2.98
N ARG A 82 -4.11 -13.19 2.35
CA ARG A 82 -3.84 -12.52 1.08
C ARG A 82 -4.64 -13.18 -0.07
N PRO A 83 -5.16 -12.41 -1.05
CA PRO A 83 -5.82 -12.99 -2.21
C PRO A 83 -4.95 -14.00 -2.97
N ASN A 84 -5.58 -15.05 -3.51
CA ASN A 84 -5.00 -16.31 -4.00
C ASN A 84 -4.00 -16.26 -5.19
N GLU A 85 -3.45 -15.13 -5.55
CA GLU A 85 -2.45 -15.03 -6.62
C GLU A 85 -1.03 -14.87 -6.07
N ASP A 86 -0.84 -15.31 -4.83
CA ASP A 86 0.44 -15.24 -4.14
C ASP A 86 1.41 -16.30 -4.66
N ASN A 87 2.53 -15.88 -5.19
CA ASN A 87 3.66 -16.73 -5.59
C ASN A 87 4.46 -17.28 -4.39
N GLY A 88 3.92 -17.23 -3.19
CA GLY A 88 4.63 -17.62 -1.98
C GLY A 88 5.65 -16.58 -1.48
N TYR A 89 5.67 -15.38 -2.06
CA TYR A 89 6.48 -14.29 -1.54
C TYR A 89 5.96 -13.83 -0.18
N THR A 90 6.87 -13.62 0.75
CA THR A 90 6.59 -13.02 2.06
C THR A 90 7.59 -11.91 2.34
N LEU A 91 7.15 -10.90 3.09
CA LEU A 91 8.08 -9.92 3.61
C LEU A 91 8.91 -10.54 4.72
N SER A 92 10.23 -10.37 4.66
CA SER A 92 11.09 -10.68 5.78
C SER A 92 10.74 -9.81 6.99
N ASP A 93 11.09 -10.27 8.19
CA ASP A 93 10.82 -9.46 9.40
C ASP A 93 11.49 -8.09 9.31
N ARG A 94 12.72 -8.04 8.81
CA ARG A 94 13.43 -6.77 8.61
C ARG A 94 12.75 -5.85 7.60
N ALA A 95 12.31 -6.38 6.45
CA ALA A 95 11.56 -5.57 5.48
C ALA A 95 10.27 -5.04 6.10
N SER A 96 9.56 -5.87 6.86
CA SER A 96 8.36 -5.47 7.58
C SER A 96 8.60 -4.37 8.62
N GLU A 97 9.68 -4.48 9.39
CA GLU A 97 10.07 -3.48 10.40
C GLU A 97 10.49 -2.15 9.76
N ASN A 98 11.15 -2.21 8.61
CA ASN A 98 11.61 -1.03 7.88
C ASN A 98 10.47 -0.22 7.25
N VAL A 99 9.28 -0.80 7.03
CA VAL A 99 8.10 -0.04 6.63
C VAL A 99 7.56 0.75 7.82
N ILE A 100 7.78 2.05 7.84
CA ILE A 100 7.40 2.92 8.96
C ILE A 100 6.06 3.63 8.77
N VAL A 101 5.60 3.80 7.54
CA VAL A 101 4.30 4.40 7.19
C VAL A 101 3.77 3.75 5.92
N ALA A 102 2.46 3.53 5.87
CA ALA A 102 1.71 3.16 4.68
C ALA A 102 0.48 4.06 4.54
N GLU A 103 0.39 4.79 3.43
CA GLU A 103 -0.73 5.68 3.11
C GLU A 103 -1.48 5.13 1.90
N LEU A 104 -2.74 4.76 2.09
CA LEU A 104 -3.60 4.15 1.10
C LEU A 104 -4.70 5.14 0.70
N PHE A 105 -4.72 5.56 -0.55
CA PHE A 105 -5.69 6.52 -1.06
C PHE A 105 -6.66 5.83 -2.01
N GLY A 106 -7.95 5.78 -1.64
CA GLY A 106 -8.99 5.15 -2.46
C GLY A 106 -8.73 3.66 -2.71
N ASP A 107 -8.37 2.91 -1.66
CA ASP A 107 -8.14 1.47 -1.75
C ASP A 107 -9.43 0.75 -2.23
N PRO A 108 -9.40 0.05 -3.38
CA PRO A 108 -10.53 -0.76 -3.82
C PRO A 108 -10.97 -1.85 -2.84
N ARG A 109 -10.11 -2.20 -1.89
CA ARG A 109 -10.40 -3.12 -0.78
C ARG A 109 -10.58 -2.40 0.56
N PHE A 110 -10.92 -1.12 0.55
CA PHE A 110 -11.20 -0.35 1.75
C PHE A 110 -12.23 -1.05 2.66
N ASN A 111 -11.97 -1.07 3.96
CA ASN A 111 -12.87 -1.62 4.97
C ASN A 111 -13.18 -0.53 6.00
N SER A 112 -14.41 -0.03 5.99
CA SER A 112 -14.87 1.10 6.81
C SER A 112 -14.95 0.83 8.31
N GLU A 113 -14.56 -0.34 8.77
CA GLU A 113 -14.62 -0.77 10.18
C GLU A 113 -13.22 -0.89 10.81
N THR A 114 -12.16 -0.49 10.12
CA THR A 114 -10.80 -0.60 10.65
C THR A 114 -10.37 0.66 11.42
N SER A 115 -9.38 0.51 12.29
CA SER A 115 -8.90 1.60 13.15
C SER A 115 -8.02 2.62 12.44
N TYR A 116 -7.57 2.30 11.22
CA TYR A 116 -6.67 3.13 10.41
C TYR A 116 -7.37 3.88 9.28
N ASP A 117 -8.71 3.87 9.27
CA ASP A 117 -9.51 4.57 8.26
C ASP A 117 -9.60 6.06 8.54
N VAL A 118 -9.46 6.85 7.48
CA VAL A 118 -9.51 8.31 7.50
C VAL A 118 -10.44 8.81 6.38
N GLY A 119 -11.28 9.79 6.67
CA GLY A 119 -12.13 10.44 5.68
C GLY A 119 -13.59 10.56 6.12
N ASP A 120 -14.43 10.97 5.19
CA ASP A 120 -15.88 11.23 5.41
C ASP A 120 -16.78 10.08 4.96
N PHE A 121 -16.25 8.86 4.93
CA PHE A 121 -17.00 7.65 4.56
C PHE A 121 -18.08 7.28 5.59
N THR A 122 -19.10 6.57 5.14
CA THR A 122 -20.12 5.99 6.02
C THR A 122 -19.71 4.57 6.42
N LYS A 123 -19.80 4.24 7.71
CA LYS A 123 -19.58 2.87 8.20
C LYS A 123 -20.46 1.86 7.45
N GLY A 124 -19.90 0.69 7.16
CA GLY A 124 -20.52 -0.33 6.32
C GLY A 124 -20.33 -0.10 4.83
N THR A 125 -19.67 0.97 4.44
CA THR A 125 -19.37 1.28 3.05
C THR A 125 -17.96 0.88 2.70
N ASN A 126 -17.82 -0.20 1.95
CA ASN A 126 -16.54 -0.83 1.65
C ASN A 126 -16.09 -0.55 0.21
N GLY A 127 -14.83 -0.86 -0.07
CA GLY A 127 -14.26 -0.78 -1.40
C GLY A 127 -14.94 -1.71 -2.41
N VAL A 128 -14.87 -1.36 -3.69
CA VAL A 128 -15.60 -2.02 -4.80
C VAL A 128 -15.09 -3.45 -5.10
N MET A 129 -13.88 -3.78 -4.69
CA MET A 129 -13.26 -5.09 -4.88
C MET A 129 -13.46 -6.03 -3.66
N GLY A 130 -14.37 -5.68 -2.75
CA GLY A 130 -14.59 -6.38 -1.49
C GLY A 130 -13.71 -5.85 -0.36
N ALA A 131 -14.27 -5.83 0.85
CA ALA A 131 -13.56 -5.32 2.01
C ALA A 131 -12.33 -6.16 2.35
N ARG A 132 -11.21 -5.50 2.65
CA ARG A 132 -10.08 -6.14 3.33
C ARG A 132 -10.54 -6.69 4.68
N GLY A 133 -10.09 -7.85 5.07
CA GLY A 133 -10.43 -8.43 6.37
C GLY A 133 -9.99 -7.51 7.52
N PRO A 134 -10.72 -7.51 8.65
CA PRO A 134 -10.47 -6.56 9.74
C PRO A 134 -9.10 -6.72 10.41
N HIS A 135 -8.44 -7.86 10.22
CA HIS A 135 -7.14 -8.21 10.82
C HIS A 135 -6.01 -8.36 9.80
N GLU A 136 -6.26 -8.12 8.53
CA GLU A 136 -5.25 -8.31 7.48
C GLU A 136 -4.01 -7.43 7.67
N LEU A 137 -4.16 -6.22 8.20
CA LEU A 137 -3.08 -5.25 8.42
C LEU A 137 -2.75 -5.01 9.91
N ASP A 138 -3.10 -5.91 10.82
CA ASP A 138 -2.88 -5.71 12.25
C ASP A 138 -1.44 -5.36 12.60
N ARG A 139 -0.46 -5.99 11.95
CA ARG A 139 0.97 -5.70 12.14
C ARG A 139 1.32 -4.24 11.83
N TYR A 140 0.56 -3.60 10.96
CA TYR A 140 0.83 -2.26 10.44
C TYR A 140 -0.22 -1.23 10.84
N ALA A 141 -1.26 -1.60 11.56
CA ALA A 141 -2.41 -0.75 11.85
C ALA A 141 -2.03 0.62 12.47
N SER A 142 -1.04 0.63 13.37
CA SER A 142 -0.57 1.87 14.03
C SER A 142 0.25 2.81 13.13
N ARG A 143 0.61 2.39 11.94
CA ARG A 143 1.44 3.13 10.97
C ARG A 143 0.84 3.11 9.56
N THR A 144 -0.44 2.78 9.48
CA THR A 144 -1.23 2.82 8.24
C THR A 144 -2.33 3.85 8.37
N GLN A 145 -2.60 4.58 7.28
CA GLN A 145 -3.79 5.38 7.10
C GLN A 145 -4.43 5.03 5.76
N SER A 146 -5.72 4.75 5.77
CA SER A 146 -6.50 4.41 4.58
C SER A 146 -7.55 5.49 4.35
N TYR A 147 -7.34 6.31 3.33
CA TYR A 147 -8.16 7.47 3.02
C TYR A 147 -9.28 7.10 2.06
N CYS A 148 -10.52 7.31 2.49
CA CYS A 148 -11.70 7.18 1.65
C CYS A 148 -12.65 8.35 1.91
N ASN A 149 -12.86 9.18 0.90
CA ASN A 149 -13.83 10.25 0.93
C ASN A 149 -15.02 9.90 0.04
N TYR A 150 -16.19 10.45 0.35
CA TYR A 150 -17.44 10.17 -0.35
C TYR A 150 -17.35 10.38 -1.88
N ASP A 151 -16.61 11.40 -2.30
CA ASP A 151 -16.45 11.76 -3.72
C ASP A 151 -15.51 10.81 -4.50
N VAL A 152 -14.63 10.08 -3.85
CA VAL A 152 -13.67 9.17 -4.50
C VAL A 152 -14.37 7.92 -5.08
N ARG A 153 -15.56 7.59 -4.61
CA ARG A 153 -16.35 6.46 -5.11
C ARG A 153 -16.83 6.59 -6.55
N GLN A 154 -16.85 7.81 -7.08
CA GLN A 154 -17.35 8.06 -8.43
C GLN A 154 -16.28 7.90 -9.53
N ILE A 155 -15.04 7.61 -9.17
CA ILE A 155 -13.88 7.61 -10.08
C ILE A 155 -13.23 6.22 -10.20
N SER A 156 -13.71 5.22 -9.49
CA SER A 156 -13.16 3.85 -9.53
C SER A 156 -14.10 2.86 -10.20
#